data_826ddfc20bceffecca9269d472ce978a
#
_entry.id   826ddfc20bceffecca9269d472ce978a
#
_cell.length_a   1.000
_cell.length_b   1.000
_cell.length_c   1.000
_cell.angle_alpha   90.00
_cell.angle_beta   90.00
_cell.angle_gamma   90.00
#
_symmetry.space_group_name_H-M   'P 1'
#
loop_
_entity.id
_entity.type
_entity.pdbx_description
1 polymer ?
#
loop_
_entity_poly.entity_id
_entity_poly.type
_entity_poly.pdbx_seq_one_letter_code
_entity_poly.pdbx_strand_id
1 'polypeptide(L)'
;MLLRRLAPWGALLWLSACASGDTLWRNSLDTLPIQAPVVLLGEQHDADEHKELARLSVVRLAQAPSLSALVLEMADDGTNTTGLPSSATEAQVRERLRWNDAGWPWQRYGPVVMQAVRLGVPVVGANLPRSAMGAVMRDEQWDVRVPAGVLADHRERMVGSHCGLLPASQVPGMARIQIARDASMAQTAERWLRPGKAVLLVAGAEHVKRDRGIPLFWPEALAQQAHVVWMRAGALHTSSQGVTDAIWATPATPERDHCAEMAQPR
;
A
#
# COMPACT_ATOMS: atom_id res chain seq x y z
N MET A 1 -51.72 -40.92 47.14
CA MET A 1 -50.77 -39.80 47.43
C MET A 1 -49.68 -39.80 46.36
N LEU A 2 -49.87 -38.99 45.26
CA LEU A 2 -48.97 -38.97 44.14
C LEU A 2 -48.08 -37.72 44.29
N LEU A 3 -46.80 -37.89 44.47
CA LEU A 3 -45.79 -36.80 44.43
C LEU A 3 -45.36 -36.62 42.99
N ARG A 4 -45.74 -35.48 42.37
CA ARG A 4 -45.21 -34.98 41.10
C ARG A 4 -43.85 -34.34 41.33
N ARG A 5 -42.79 -34.89 40.72
CA ARG A 5 -41.47 -34.26 40.66
C ARG A 5 -41.45 -33.26 39.50
N LEU A 6 -41.23 -32.01 39.83
CA LEU A 6 -40.96 -30.93 38.86
C LEU A 6 -39.49 -31.02 38.43
N ALA A 7 -39.27 -31.13 37.13
CA ALA A 7 -37.92 -31.02 36.54
C ALA A 7 -37.55 -29.54 36.33
N PRO A 8 -36.31 -29.11 36.62
CA PRO A 8 -35.88 -27.74 36.32
C PRO A 8 -35.57 -27.59 34.83
N TRP A 9 -36.16 -26.63 34.22
CA TRP A 9 -35.83 -26.16 32.86
C TRP A 9 -34.48 -25.49 32.89
N GLY A 10 -33.45 -26.11 32.28
CA GLY A 10 -32.16 -25.49 32.04
C GLY A 10 -32.30 -24.42 30.97
N ALA A 11 -32.04 -23.18 31.35
CA ALA A 11 -31.88 -22.08 30.41
C ALA A 11 -30.58 -22.27 29.64
N LEU A 12 -30.67 -22.66 28.36
CA LEU A 12 -29.53 -22.58 27.43
C LEU A 12 -29.28 -21.09 27.12
N LEU A 13 -28.24 -20.56 27.71
CA LEU A 13 -27.66 -19.29 27.32
C LEU A 13 -27.04 -19.42 25.92
N TRP A 14 -27.69 -18.83 24.92
CA TRP A 14 -27.11 -18.62 23.60
C TRP A 14 -26.01 -17.55 23.73
N LEU A 15 -24.77 -17.96 23.83
CA LEU A 15 -23.63 -17.13 23.59
C LEU A 15 -23.55 -16.89 22.08
N SER A 16 -24.27 -15.86 21.62
CA SER A 16 -24.10 -15.37 20.25
C SER A 16 -22.69 -14.83 20.08
N ALA A 17 -21.89 -15.56 19.34
CA ALA A 17 -20.55 -15.15 18.97
C ALA A 17 -20.64 -13.92 18.04
N CYS A 18 -20.43 -12.73 18.57
CA CYS A 18 -20.16 -11.51 17.81
C CYS A 18 -18.74 -11.45 17.25
N ALA A 19 -18.16 -12.60 16.83
CA ALA A 19 -16.79 -12.68 16.34
C ALA A 19 -16.67 -12.80 14.82
N SER A 20 -17.75 -12.78 14.07
CA SER A 20 -17.73 -13.14 12.64
C SER A 20 -17.65 -11.96 11.66
N GLY A 21 -17.76 -10.71 12.12
CA GLY A 21 -17.66 -9.52 11.24
C GLY A 21 -16.23 -9.03 11.03
N ASP A 22 -15.38 -9.13 12.05
CA ASP A 22 -14.08 -8.45 12.07
C ASP A 22 -12.97 -9.11 11.22
N THR A 23 -13.21 -10.26 10.62
CA THR A 23 -12.17 -10.97 9.85
C THR A 23 -12.55 -11.28 8.41
N LEU A 24 -13.77 -10.99 7.97
CA LEU A 24 -14.24 -11.31 6.61
C LEU A 24 -13.41 -10.59 5.52
N TRP A 25 -12.86 -9.42 5.81
CA TRP A 25 -12.00 -8.68 4.88
C TRP A 25 -10.72 -9.45 4.52
N ARG A 26 -10.27 -10.40 5.35
CA ARG A 26 -9.12 -11.27 5.04
C ARG A 26 -9.40 -12.24 3.90
N ASN A 27 -10.65 -12.56 3.61
CA ASN A 27 -11.03 -13.41 2.49
C ASN A 27 -10.68 -12.76 1.12
N SER A 28 -10.46 -11.44 1.09
CA SER A 28 -9.96 -10.76 -0.10
C SER A 28 -8.64 -11.33 -0.61
N LEU A 29 -7.81 -11.91 0.28
CA LEU A 29 -6.57 -12.61 -0.10
C LEU A 29 -6.80 -13.80 -1.03
N ASP A 30 -7.99 -14.39 -1.05
CA ASP A 30 -8.29 -15.51 -1.95
C ASP A 30 -8.30 -15.10 -3.42
N THR A 31 -8.49 -13.80 -3.69
CA THR A 31 -8.44 -13.21 -5.02
C THR A 31 -7.03 -12.79 -5.44
N LEU A 32 -6.00 -12.95 -4.57
CA LEU A 32 -4.63 -12.56 -4.88
C LEU A 32 -4.05 -13.42 -6.02
N PRO A 33 -3.65 -12.85 -7.17
CA PRO A 33 -3.14 -13.61 -8.30
C PRO A 33 -1.67 -13.97 -8.08
N ILE A 34 -1.42 -15.22 -7.78
CA ILE A 34 -0.07 -15.74 -7.51
C ILE A 34 0.82 -15.85 -8.75
N GLN A 35 0.26 -15.68 -9.95
CA GLN A 35 0.99 -15.79 -11.22
C GLN A 35 1.26 -14.43 -11.90
N ALA A 36 0.71 -13.33 -11.39
CA ALA A 36 0.99 -12.01 -11.93
C ALA A 36 2.47 -11.65 -11.71
N PRO A 37 3.17 -11.08 -12.72
CA PRO A 37 4.58 -10.68 -12.56
C PRO A 37 4.74 -9.55 -11.54
N VAL A 38 3.73 -8.70 -11.40
CA VAL A 38 3.67 -7.63 -10.40
C VAL A 38 2.27 -7.59 -9.79
N VAL A 39 2.22 -7.52 -8.47
CA VAL A 39 1.00 -7.21 -7.70
C VAL A 39 1.20 -5.86 -7.05
N LEU A 40 0.31 -4.91 -7.36
CA LEU A 40 0.26 -3.59 -6.74
C LEU A 40 -0.82 -3.58 -5.67
N LEU A 41 -0.45 -3.27 -4.42
CA LEU A 41 -1.38 -3.04 -3.33
C LEU A 41 -1.43 -1.55 -3.01
N GLY A 42 -2.54 -0.91 -3.36
CA GLY A 42 -2.80 0.49 -3.04
C GLY A 42 -3.45 0.63 -1.67
N GLU A 43 -2.73 1.23 -0.73
CA GLU A 43 -3.20 1.36 0.65
C GLU A 43 -3.71 2.76 0.98
N GLN A 44 -4.51 2.84 2.03
CA GLN A 44 -4.74 4.04 2.82
C GLN A 44 -3.76 3.99 4.00
N HIS A 45 -2.87 4.99 4.10
CA HIS A 45 -1.71 4.93 5.01
C HIS A 45 -2.07 4.89 6.50
N ASP A 46 -3.25 5.28 6.89
CA ASP A 46 -3.76 5.25 8.26
C ASP A 46 -4.63 4.02 8.59
N ALA A 47 -4.93 3.15 7.60
CA ALA A 47 -5.69 1.92 7.82
C ALA A 47 -4.75 0.77 8.21
N ASP A 48 -4.80 0.29 9.45
CA ASP A 48 -3.92 -0.77 9.96
C ASP A 48 -4.24 -2.14 9.32
N GLU A 49 -5.49 -2.39 8.96
CA GLU A 49 -5.92 -3.59 8.23
C GLU A 49 -5.24 -3.73 6.86
N HIS A 50 -4.91 -2.60 6.20
CA HIS A 50 -4.17 -2.62 4.93
C HIS A 50 -2.75 -3.15 5.11
N LYS A 51 -2.08 -2.84 6.25
CA LYS A 51 -0.76 -3.38 6.57
C LYS A 51 -0.83 -4.88 6.86
N GLU A 52 -1.88 -5.31 7.52
CA GLU A 52 -2.10 -6.75 7.75
C GLU A 52 -2.38 -7.50 6.44
N LEU A 53 -3.20 -6.95 5.53
CA LEU A 53 -3.39 -7.50 4.18
C LEU A 53 -2.09 -7.58 3.40
N ALA A 54 -1.26 -6.53 3.44
CA ALA A 54 0.06 -6.54 2.81
C ALA A 54 0.96 -7.62 3.41
N ARG A 55 0.99 -7.76 4.75
CA ARG A 55 1.75 -8.82 5.43
C ARG A 55 1.29 -10.23 5.04
N LEU A 56 -0.01 -10.45 5.00
CA LEU A 56 -0.59 -11.74 4.60
C LEU A 56 -0.35 -12.02 3.10
N SER A 57 -0.34 -11.00 2.25
CA SER A 57 0.02 -11.12 0.84
C SER A 57 1.47 -11.55 0.67
N VAL A 58 2.41 -11.03 1.48
CA VAL A 58 3.80 -11.50 1.52
C VAL A 58 3.84 -12.98 1.85
N VAL A 59 3.13 -13.42 2.90
CA VAL A 59 3.09 -14.83 3.30
C VAL A 59 2.56 -15.71 2.16
N ARG A 60 1.45 -15.32 1.55
CA ARG A 60 0.79 -16.09 0.49
C ARG A 60 1.68 -16.21 -0.76
N LEU A 61 2.29 -15.11 -1.20
CA LEU A 61 3.17 -15.12 -2.37
C LEU A 61 4.51 -15.82 -2.11
N ALA A 62 5.00 -15.85 -0.88
CA ALA A 62 6.24 -16.52 -0.52
C ALA A 62 6.09 -18.05 -0.29
N GLN A 63 4.86 -18.58 -0.12
CA GLN A 63 4.60 -20.02 0.07
C GLN A 63 4.92 -20.87 -1.17
N ALA A 64 4.71 -20.34 -2.40
CA ALA A 64 5.38 -20.84 -3.58
C ALA A 64 6.66 -19.99 -3.71
N PRO A 65 7.83 -20.47 -4.21
CA PRO A 65 9.03 -19.61 -4.34
C PRO A 65 8.81 -18.54 -5.43
N SER A 66 7.71 -17.80 -5.32
CA SER A 66 7.15 -16.94 -6.34
C SER A 66 7.27 -15.46 -6.03
N LEU A 67 7.80 -15.06 -4.84
CA LEU A 67 8.03 -13.65 -4.52
C LEU A 67 9.51 -13.30 -4.69
N SER A 68 9.81 -12.38 -5.61
CA SER A 68 11.17 -11.90 -5.88
C SER A 68 11.57 -10.77 -4.95
N ALA A 69 10.63 -9.87 -4.61
CA ALA A 69 10.84 -8.75 -3.70
C ALA A 69 9.51 -8.21 -3.16
N LEU A 70 9.59 -7.63 -1.96
CA LEU A 70 8.62 -6.67 -1.44
C LEU A 70 9.16 -5.27 -1.71
N VAL A 71 8.50 -4.51 -2.57
CA VAL A 71 8.85 -3.14 -2.95
C VAL A 71 7.95 -2.16 -2.19
N LEU A 72 8.52 -1.14 -1.57
CA LEU A 72 7.80 -0.22 -0.68
C LEU A 72 7.99 1.25 -1.07
N GLU A 73 6.88 1.99 -1.11
CA GLU A 73 6.91 3.46 -1.11
C GLU A 73 7.54 4.03 0.17
N MET A 74 7.43 3.33 1.29
CA MET A 74 7.80 3.80 2.63
C MET A 74 9.32 3.86 2.86
N ALA A 75 10.11 3.40 1.90
CA ALA A 75 11.57 3.48 1.92
C ALA A 75 12.12 4.06 0.61
N ASP A 76 13.22 4.82 0.71
CA ASP A 76 13.83 5.49 -0.44
C ASP A 76 14.48 4.50 -1.42
N ASP A 77 14.37 4.78 -2.73
CA ASP A 77 15.10 4.03 -3.77
C ASP A 77 16.61 3.98 -3.46
N GLY A 78 17.22 2.87 -3.84
CA GLY A 78 18.63 2.58 -3.51
C GLY A 78 18.83 1.91 -2.15
N THR A 79 17.77 1.68 -1.36
CA THR A 79 17.84 0.90 -0.11
C THR A 79 17.24 -0.48 -0.30
N ASN A 80 17.82 -1.51 0.33
CA ASN A 80 17.26 -2.86 0.33
C ASN A 80 17.86 -3.74 1.42
N THR A 81 17.22 -4.86 1.72
CA THR A 81 17.65 -5.83 2.74
C THR A 81 18.46 -7.00 2.18
N THR A 82 18.89 -6.95 0.92
CA THR A 82 19.69 -8.02 0.31
C THR A 82 20.96 -8.29 1.12
N GLY A 83 21.22 -9.57 1.38
CA GLY A 83 22.38 -10.01 2.18
C GLY A 83 22.15 -10.02 3.70
N LEU A 84 21.00 -9.51 4.19
CA LEU A 84 20.63 -9.76 5.58
C LEU A 84 20.13 -11.20 5.76
N PRO A 85 20.48 -11.87 6.87
CA PRO A 85 19.92 -13.17 7.19
C PRO A 85 18.43 -13.05 7.59
N SER A 86 17.66 -14.14 7.45
CA SER A 86 16.26 -14.18 7.90
C SER A 86 16.07 -13.95 9.41
N SER A 87 17.15 -14.11 10.18
CA SER A 87 17.22 -13.81 11.62
C SER A 87 17.59 -12.36 11.94
N ALA A 88 17.74 -11.48 10.94
CA ALA A 88 18.10 -10.09 11.15
C ALA A 88 17.13 -9.39 12.11
N THR A 89 17.66 -8.58 13.00
CA THR A 89 16.88 -7.79 13.97
C THR A 89 16.20 -6.60 13.28
N GLU A 90 15.16 -6.07 13.90
CA GLU A 90 14.51 -4.84 13.42
C GLU A 90 15.49 -3.67 13.28
N ALA A 91 16.42 -3.52 14.23
CA ALA A 91 17.44 -2.47 14.18
C ALA A 91 18.30 -2.57 12.91
N GLN A 92 18.78 -3.78 12.59
CA GLN A 92 19.58 -4.02 11.38
C GLN A 92 18.78 -3.76 10.09
N VAL A 93 17.51 -4.15 10.07
CA VAL A 93 16.63 -3.94 8.91
C VAL A 93 16.31 -2.45 8.72
N ARG A 94 16.00 -1.73 9.79
CA ARG A 94 15.75 -0.28 9.78
C ARG A 94 16.97 0.50 9.33
N GLU A 95 18.15 0.17 9.82
CA GLU A 95 19.42 0.75 9.39
C GLU A 95 19.65 0.52 7.89
N ARG A 96 19.48 -0.72 7.42
CA ARG A 96 19.71 -1.09 6.03
C ARG A 96 18.76 -0.36 5.06
N LEU A 97 17.49 -0.17 5.46
CA LEU A 97 16.48 0.58 4.71
C LEU A 97 16.58 2.09 4.94
N ARG A 98 17.48 2.56 5.80
CA ARG A 98 17.53 3.98 6.23
C ARG A 98 16.13 4.48 6.62
N TRP A 99 15.42 3.67 7.42
CA TRP A 99 13.99 3.86 7.69
C TRP A 99 13.70 5.21 8.34
N ASN A 100 12.79 5.96 7.73
CA ASN A 100 12.32 7.25 8.25
C ASN A 100 11.08 7.07 9.13
N ASP A 101 11.29 6.89 10.41
CA ASP A 101 10.23 6.64 11.40
C ASP A 101 9.26 7.82 11.57
N ALA A 102 9.73 9.05 11.37
CA ALA A 102 8.90 10.25 11.43
C ALA A 102 7.88 10.34 10.26
N GLY A 103 8.26 9.85 9.09
CA GLY A 103 7.36 9.79 7.93
C GLY A 103 6.48 8.54 7.92
N TRP A 104 7.05 7.41 8.35
CA TRP A 104 6.45 6.09 8.28
C TRP A 104 6.64 5.34 9.59
N PRO A 105 5.72 5.42 10.54
CA PRO A 105 5.88 4.79 11.85
C PRO A 105 6.19 3.30 11.74
N TRP A 106 7.36 2.87 12.24
CA TRP A 106 7.81 1.48 12.17
C TRP A 106 6.82 0.49 12.77
N GLN A 107 6.13 0.89 13.82
CA GLN A 107 5.11 0.06 14.46
C GLN A 107 4.03 -0.40 13.49
N ARG A 108 3.71 0.38 12.46
CA ARG A 108 2.72 0.02 11.43
C ARG A 108 3.32 -0.84 10.32
N TYR A 109 4.51 -0.52 9.84
CA TYR A 109 5.12 -1.16 8.66
C TYR A 109 6.11 -2.28 9.01
N GLY A 110 6.71 -2.23 10.19
CA GLY A 110 7.66 -3.23 10.67
C GLY A 110 7.15 -4.67 10.57
N PRO A 111 5.89 -4.97 10.95
CA PRO A 111 5.35 -6.33 10.79
C PRO A 111 5.37 -6.85 9.35
N VAL A 112 5.07 -6.02 8.35
CA VAL A 112 5.13 -6.36 6.93
C VAL A 112 6.56 -6.60 6.49
N VAL A 113 7.45 -5.65 6.81
CA VAL A 113 8.89 -5.69 6.47
C VAL A 113 9.56 -6.92 7.07
N MET A 114 9.39 -7.13 8.37
CA MET A 114 10.01 -8.25 9.07
C MET A 114 9.45 -9.60 8.63
N GLN A 115 8.17 -9.65 8.22
CA GLN A 115 7.61 -10.88 7.63
C GLN A 115 8.35 -11.27 6.35
N ALA A 116 8.62 -10.30 5.46
CA ALA A 116 9.37 -10.55 4.23
C ALA A 116 10.81 -11.00 4.54
N VAL A 117 11.50 -10.29 5.44
CA VAL A 117 12.88 -10.64 5.86
C VAL A 117 12.95 -12.05 6.44
N ARG A 118 12.03 -12.44 7.33
CA ARG A 118 11.97 -13.77 7.94
C ARG A 118 11.74 -14.89 6.91
N LEU A 119 11.05 -14.57 5.80
CA LEU A 119 10.82 -15.49 4.68
C LEU A 119 11.97 -15.46 3.65
N GLY A 120 13.04 -14.71 3.89
CA GLY A 120 14.16 -14.57 2.96
C GLY A 120 13.83 -13.74 1.71
N VAL A 121 12.74 -12.99 1.74
CA VAL A 121 12.31 -12.11 0.64
C VAL A 121 12.98 -10.74 0.82
N PRO A 122 13.72 -10.24 -0.18
CA PRO A 122 14.29 -8.91 -0.14
C PRO A 122 13.20 -7.84 0.00
N VAL A 123 13.39 -6.89 0.92
CA VAL A 123 12.59 -5.66 1.01
C VAL A 123 13.36 -4.54 0.35
N VAL A 124 12.71 -3.78 -0.52
CA VAL A 124 13.33 -2.79 -1.40
C VAL A 124 12.61 -1.47 -1.29
N GLY A 125 13.34 -0.41 -0.99
CA GLY A 125 12.83 0.96 -1.06
C GLY A 125 12.68 1.42 -2.50
N ALA A 126 11.59 2.16 -2.78
CA ALA A 126 11.28 2.59 -4.13
C ALA A 126 10.82 4.05 -4.24
N ASN A 127 10.69 4.77 -3.11
CA ASN A 127 10.29 6.17 -3.13
C ASN A 127 11.39 7.06 -3.71
N LEU A 128 10.97 8.17 -4.32
CA LEU A 128 11.88 9.24 -4.68
C LEU A 128 12.60 9.75 -3.41
N PRO A 129 13.95 9.68 -3.34
CA PRO A 129 14.67 10.17 -2.17
C PRO A 129 14.39 11.65 -1.89
N ARG A 130 14.23 12.01 -0.61
CA ARG A 130 13.94 13.39 -0.21
C ARG A 130 14.95 14.40 -0.78
N SER A 131 16.21 14.00 -0.89
CA SER A 131 17.29 14.84 -1.47
C SER A 131 17.05 15.18 -2.94
N ALA A 132 16.33 14.36 -3.70
CA ALA A 132 16.03 14.60 -5.12
C ALA A 132 14.79 15.49 -5.33
N MET A 133 13.90 15.60 -4.33
CA MET A 133 12.61 16.30 -4.50
C MET A 133 12.76 17.74 -4.94
N GLY A 134 13.75 18.49 -4.40
CA GLY A 134 13.97 19.88 -4.76
C GLY A 134 14.40 20.08 -6.23
N ALA A 135 15.16 19.15 -6.82
CA ALA A 135 15.50 19.17 -8.23
C ALA A 135 14.27 18.85 -9.09
N VAL A 136 13.53 17.79 -8.73
CA VAL A 136 12.31 17.38 -9.43
C VAL A 136 11.25 18.49 -9.46
N MET A 137 11.04 19.19 -8.35
CA MET A 137 10.07 20.31 -8.30
C MET A 137 10.34 21.38 -9.37
N ARG A 138 11.61 21.63 -9.69
CA ARG A 138 12.03 22.67 -10.64
C ARG A 138 12.14 22.18 -12.09
N ASP A 139 12.16 20.87 -12.29
CA ASP A 139 12.35 20.26 -13.61
C ASP A 139 11.03 20.08 -14.34
N GLU A 140 10.74 20.97 -15.28
CA GLU A 140 9.51 20.95 -16.08
C GLU A 140 9.43 19.76 -17.06
N GLN A 141 10.51 19.02 -17.26
CA GLN A 141 10.47 17.81 -18.07
C GLN A 141 9.57 16.74 -17.48
N TRP A 142 9.29 16.79 -16.19
CA TRP A 142 8.32 15.90 -15.56
C TRP A 142 6.88 16.15 -16.04
N ASP A 143 6.54 17.36 -16.46
CA ASP A 143 5.19 17.71 -16.91
C ASP A 143 4.79 16.96 -18.21
N VAL A 144 5.77 16.54 -19.02
CA VAL A 144 5.55 15.81 -20.29
C VAL A 144 5.75 14.30 -20.15
N ARG A 145 6.04 13.80 -18.94
CA ARG A 145 6.20 12.35 -18.68
C ARG A 145 4.87 11.61 -18.59
N VAL A 146 3.78 12.33 -18.45
CA VAL A 146 2.42 11.80 -18.39
C VAL A 146 1.52 12.58 -19.33
N PRO A 147 0.36 12.02 -19.77
CA PRO A 147 -0.62 12.76 -20.56
C PRO A 147 -1.08 14.05 -19.86
N ALA A 148 -1.40 15.09 -20.63
CA ALA A 148 -1.80 16.39 -20.08
C ALA A 148 -3.01 16.29 -19.12
N GLY A 149 -3.98 15.41 -19.39
CA GLY A 149 -5.11 15.17 -18.49
C GLY A 149 -4.69 14.57 -17.14
N VAL A 150 -3.71 13.67 -17.15
CA VAL A 150 -3.12 13.09 -15.91
C VAL A 150 -2.37 14.15 -15.11
N LEU A 151 -1.59 15.00 -15.78
CA LEU A 151 -0.92 16.12 -15.13
C LEU A 151 -1.91 17.09 -14.46
N ALA A 152 -3.02 17.40 -15.15
CA ALA A 152 -4.10 18.23 -14.60
C ALA A 152 -4.73 17.58 -13.35
N ASP A 153 -5.03 16.27 -13.39
CA ASP A 153 -5.55 15.51 -12.26
C ASP A 153 -4.58 15.52 -11.06
N HIS A 154 -3.27 15.33 -11.30
CA HIS A 154 -2.27 15.43 -10.23
C HIS A 154 -2.26 16.82 -9.59
N ARG A 155 -2.36 17.90 -10.37
CA ARG A 155 -2.39 19.27 -9.83
C ARG A 155 -3.64 19.52 -8.99
N GLU A 156 -4.81 19.07 -9.45
CA GLU A 156 -6.07 19.18 -8.71
C GLU A 156 -6.00 18.41 -7.37
N ARG A 157 -5.47 17.19 -7.40
CA ARG A 157 -5.27 16.39 -6.19
C ARG A 157 -4.31 17.03 -5.20
N MET A 158 -3.26 17.70 -5.66
CA MET A 158 -2.37 18.45 -4.76
C MET A 158 -3.12 19.55 -4.02
N VAL A 159 -4.03 20.26 -4.68
CA VAL A 159 -4.87 21.26 -4.01
C VAL A 159 -5.80 20.59 -2.99
N GLY A 160 -6.51 19.54 -3.38
CA GLY A 160 -7.46 18.83 -2.51
C GLY A 160 -6.78 18.17 -1.30
N SER A 161 -5.68 17.43 -1.52
CA SER A 161 -4.97 16.71 -0.44
C SER A 161 -4.28 17.63 0.56
N HIS A 162 -4.07 18.89 0.21
CA HIS A 162 -3.54 19.92 1.09
C HIS A 162 -4.63 20.90 1.56
N CYS A 163 -5.91 20.55 1.40
CA CYS A 163 -7.05 21.35 1.89
C CYS A 163 -7.05 22.79 1.37
N GLY A 164 -6.52 23.03 0.18
CA GLY A 164 -6.36 24.37 -0.39
C GLY A 164 -5.31 25.26 0.29
N LEU A 165 -4.57 24.73 1.28
CA LEU A 165 -3.54 25.48 2.01
C LEU A 165 -2.21 25.56 1.25
N LEU A 166 -2.02 24.74 0.21
CA LEU A 166 -0.82 24.76 -0.61
C LEU A 166 -0.81 26.02 -1.50
N PRO A 167 0.25 26.87 -1.45
CA PRO A 167 0.37 28.00 -2.36
C PRO A 167 0.27 27.58 -3.83
N ALA A 168 -0.50 28.30 -4.64
CA ALA A 168 -0.72 27.96 -6.06
C ALA A 168 0.60 27.81 -6.85
N SER A 169 1.63 28.59 -6.49
CA SER A 169 2.96 28.50 -7.09
C SER A 169 3.71 27.19 -6.81
N GLN A 170 3.33 26.45 -5.76
CA GLN A 170 3.94 25.17 -5.39
C GLN A 170 3.22 23.96 -6.02
N VAL A 171 1.97 24.12 -6.44
CA VAL A 171 1.15 23.02 -6.98
C VAL A 171 1.84 22.30 -8.14
N PRO A 172 2.42 22.99 -9.17
CA PRO A 172 3.10 22.29 -10.26
C PRO A 172 4.30 21.45 -9.78
N GLY A 173 5.13 22.00 -8.91
CA GLY A 173 6.29 21.31 -8.36
C GLY A 173 5.91 20.09 -7.53
N MET A 174 4.85 20.18 -6.73
CA MET A 174 4.33 19.05 -5.94
C MET A 174 3.74 17.95 -6.83
N ALA A 175 3.04 18.31 -7.92
CA ALA A 175 2.57 17.34 -8.90
C ALA A 175 3.74 16.60 -9.58
N ARG A 176 4.82 17.29 -9.94
CA ARG A 176 6.05 16.68 -10.48
C ARG A 176 6.67 15.66 -9.51
N ILE A 177 6.65 15.95 -8.20
CA ILE A 177 7.13 14.99 -7.20
C ILE A 177 6.29 13.71 -7.23
N GLN A 178 4.97 13.78 -7.35
CA GLN A 178 4.12 12.57 -7.41
C GLN A 178 4.44 11.74 -8.66
N ILE A 179 4.55 12.40 -9.82
CA ILE A 179 4.93 11.77 -11.08
C ILE A 179 6.30 11.09 -10.98
N ALA A 180 7.29 11.75 -10.38
CA ALA A 180 8.62 11.19 -10.19
C ALA A 180 8.66 10.03 -9.19
N ARG A 181 7.81 10.03 -8.16
CA ARG A 181 7.62 8.88 -7.25
C ARG A 181 7.09 7.68 -8.00
N ASP A 182 6.05 7.86 -8.82
CA ASP A 182 5.49 6.78 -9.63
C ASP A 182 6.54 6.19 -10.57
N ALA A 183 7.30 7.03 -11.25
CA ALA A 183 8.41 6.60 -12.13
C ALA A 183 9.50 5.83 -11.35
N SER A 184 9.88 6.29 -10.16
CA SER A 184 10.86 5.63 -9.29
C SER A 184 10.37 4.24 -8.86
N MET A 185 9.12 4.15 -8.40
CA MET A 185 8.50 2.89 -7.98
C MET A 185 8.35 1.91 -9.15
N ALA A 186 7.94 2.41 -10.32
CA ALA A 186 7.84 1.61 -11.54
C ALA A 186 9.19 0.99 -11.92
N GLN A 187 10.21 1.83 -12.02
CA GLN A 187 11.57 1.39 -12.37
C GLN A 187 12.13 0.41 -11.34
N THR A 188 11.87 0.64 -10.06
CA THR A 188 12.32 -0.27 -9.00
C THR A 188 11.66 -1.62 -9.13
N ALA A 189 10.34 -1.68 -9.35
CA ALA A 189 9.63 -2.95 -9.56
C ALA A 189 10.19 -3.71 -10.77
N GLU A 190 10.46 -3.05 -11.89
CA GLU A 190 11.06 -3.67 -13.08
C GLU A 190 12.43 -4.29 -12.79
N ARG A 191 13.31 -3.60 -12.06
CA ARG A 191 14.64 -4.12 -11.67
C ARG A 191 14.57 -5.45 -10.89
N TRP A 192 13.45 -5.67 -10.19
CA TRP A 192 13.26 -6.86 -9.36
C TRP A 192 12.41 -7.95 -10.01
N LEU A 193 11.94 -7.77 -11.24
CA LEU A 193 11.27 -8.83 -11.99
C LEU A 193 12.22 -10.03 -12.19
N ARG A 194 11.69 -11.22 -11.97
CA ARG A 194 12.39 -12.49 -12.22
C ARG A 194 11.41 -13.47 -12.87
N PRO A 195 11.84 -14.28 -13.84
CA PRO A 195 10.98 -15.29 -14.47
C PRO A 195 10.32 -16.19 -13.42
N GLY A 196 9.01 -16.34 -13.50
CA GLY A 196 8.23 -17.20 -12.60
C GLY A 196 8.06 -16.66 -11.16
N LYS A 197 8.49 -15.41 -10.89
CA LYS A 197 8.32 -14.78 -9.58
C LYS A 197 7.59 -13.44 -9.70
N ALA A 198 6.77 -13.14 -8.71
CA ALA A 198 6.09 -11.86 -8.58
C ALA A 198 6.95 -10.81 -7.85
N VAL A 199 6.72 -9.56 -8.16
CA VAL A 199 7.06 -8.42 -7.30
C VAL A 199 5.77 -7.99 -6.59
N LEU A 200 5.81 -7.86 -5.27
CA LEU A 200 4.74 -7.24 -4.49
C LEU A 200 5.13 -5.80 -4.19
N LEU A 201 4.39 -4.83 -4.73
CA LEU A 201 4.61 -3.41 -4.46
C LEU A 201 3.47 -2.85 -3.62
N VAL A 202 3.82 -2.20 -2.51
CA VAL A 202 2.87 -1.54 -1.59
C VAL A 202 3.12 -0.03 -1.63
N ALA A 203 2.09 0.71 -2.00
CA ALA A 203 2.11 2.17 -2.08
C ALA A 203 0.75 2.77 -1.75
N GLY A 204 0.67 4.09 -1.59
CA GLY A 204 -0.60 4.80 -1.47
C GLY A 204 -1.53 4.51 -2.66
N ALA A 205 -2.83 4.46 -2.40
CA ALA A 205 -3.83 4.01 -3.37
C ALA A 205 -3.81 4.76 -4.71
N GLU A 206 -3.44 6.04 -4.72
CA GLU A 206 -3.38 6.82 -5.96
C GLU A 206 -2.21 6.43 -6.85
N HIS A 207 -1.09 5.98 -6.26
CA HIS A 207 0.10 5.54 -6.99
C HIS A 207 -0.09 4.24 -7.77
N VAL A 208 -1.02 3.36 -7.36
CA VAL A 208 -1.21 2.07 -8.03
C VAL A 208 -2.21 2.09 -9.17
N LYS A 209 -2.99 3.15 -9.31
CA LYS A 209 -4.06 3.25 -10.31
C LYS A 209 -3.52 3.30 -11.73
N ARG A 210 -4.15 2.54 -12.64
CA ARG A 210 -3.71 2.38 -14.04
C ARG A 210 -3.77 3.68 -14.84
N ASP A 211 -4.71 4.55 -14.52
CA ASP A 211 -5.01 5.78 -15.25
C ASP A 211 -4.09 6.96 -14.86
N ARG A 212 -3.28 6.83 -13.80
CA ARG A 212 -2.49 7.98 -13.29
C ARG A 212 -1.19 7.65 -12.57
N GLY A 213 -1.00 6.42 -12.10
CA GLY A 213 0.09 6.02 -11.22
C GLY A 213 1.19 5.19 -11.91
N ILE A 214 1.82 4.34 -11.13
CA ILE A 214 2.94 3.46 -11.50
C ILE A 214 2.77 2.78 -12.86
N PRO A 215 1.58 2.20 -13.21
CA PRO A 215 1.43 1.48 -14.48
C PRO A 215 1.67 2.33 -15.74
N LEU A 216 1.53 3.66 -15.65
CA LEU A 216 1.81 4.54 -16.79
C LEU A 216 3.29 4.58 -17.20
N PHE A 217 4.19 4.15 -16.32
CA PHE A 217 5.64 4.17 -16.56
C PHE A 217 6.18 2.82 -17.04
N TRP A 218 5.32 1.81 -17.18
CA TRP A 218 5.70 0.50 -17.69
C TRP A 218 5.42 0.34 -19.18
N PRO A 219 6.16 -0.55 -19.86
CA PRO A 219 5.72 -1.06 -21.16
C PRO A 219 4.30 -1.62 -21.06
N GLU A 220 3.50 -1.41 -22.11
CA GLU A 220 2.09 -1.81 -22.12
C GLU A 220 1.87 -3.28 -21.72
N ALA A 221 2.71 -4.18 -22.21
CA ALA A 221 2.63 -5.61 -21.88
C ALA A 221 2.79 -5.86 -20.36
N LEU A 222 3.68 -5.17 -19.67
CA LEU A 222 3.85 -5.30 -18.23
C LEU A 222 2.68 -4.66 -17.47
N ALA A 223 2.25 -3.47 -17.90
CA ALA A 223 1.11 -2.78 -17.31
C ALA A 223 -0.17 -3.61 -17.38
N GLN A 224 -0.39 -4.34 -18.48
CA GLN A 224 -1.55 -5.23 -18.64
C GLN A 224 -1.45 -6.51 -17.80
N GLN A 225 -0.24 -7.06 -17.60
CA GLN A 225 -0.02 -8.25 -16.80
C GLN A 225 0.07 -7.99 -15.28
N ALA A 226 0.32 -6.76 -14.89
CA ALA A 226 0.30 -6.36 -13.49
C ALA A 226 -1.13 -6.47 -12.92
N HIS A 227 -1.25 -6.89 -11.67
CA HIS A 227 -2.53 -6.94 -10.97
C HIS A 227 -2.62 -5.82 -9.93
N VAL A 228 -3.62 -4.97 -10.09
CA VAL A 228 -3.81 -3.78 -9.26
C VAL A 228 -4.94 -4.01 -8.28
N VAL A 229 -4.63 -3.95 -7.00
CA VAL A 229 -5.59 -4.02 -5.89
C VAL A 229 -5.69 -2.65 -5.23
N TRP A 230 -6.88 -2.12 -5.14
CA TRP A 230 -7.17 -0.97 -4.30
C TRP A 230 -7.71 -1.44 -2.95
N MET A 231 -6.94 -1.30 -1.89
CA MET A 231 -7.43 -1.51 -0.53
C MET A 231 -8.16 -0.26 -0.05
N ARG A 232 -9.38 -0.42 0.45
CA ARG A 232 -10.24 0.68 0.84
C ARG A 232 -10.87 0.44 2.20
N ALA A 233 -10.65 1.37 3.12
CA ALA A 233 -11.33 1.41 4.40
C ALA A 233 -12.73 2.02 4.26
N GLY A 234 -13.73 1.37 4.89
CA GLY A 234 -15.12 1.83 4.89
C GLY A 234 -15.92 1.44 3.63
N ALA A 235 -17.04 2.12 3.45
CA ALA A 235 -18.01 1.79 2.41
C ALA A 235 -17.50 2.03 0.97
N LEU A 236 -17.91 1.18 0.05
CA LEU A 236 -17.59 1.29 -1.37
C LEU A 236 -18.64 2.20 -2.06
N HIS A 237 -18.28 3.45 -2.33
CA HIS A 237 -19.19 4.40 -3.00
C HIS A 237 -18.78 4.73 -4.45
N THR A 238 -17.69 4.17 -4.96
CA THR A 238 -17.16 4.52 -6.29
C THR A 238 -16.89 3.29 -7.14
N SER A 239 -17.18 3.41 -8.43
CA SER A 239 -16.75 2.44 -9.45
C SER A 239 -15.24 2.56 -9.67
N SER A 240 -14.55 1.41 -9.74
CA SER A 240 -13.14 1.33 -10.10
C SER A 240 -12.92 0.73 -11.47
N GLN A 241 -13.97 0.67 -12.32
CA GLN A 241 -13.88 0.03 -13.63
C GLN A 241 -12.70 0.57 -14.44
N GLY A 242 -11.84 -0.33 -14.90
CA GLY A 242 -10.67 -0.01 -15.72
C GLY A 242 -9.48 0.60 -14.99
N VAL A 243 -9.61 0.96 -13.70
CA VAL A 243 -8.54 1.62 -12.93
C VAL A 243 -7.80 0.64 -12.04
N THR A 244 -8.50 -0.38 -11.54
CA THR A 244 -7.96 -1.46 -10.72
C THR A 244 -8.63 -2.79 -11.08
N ASP A 245 -7.97 -3.91 -10.79
CA ASP A 245 -8.51 -5.26 -11.06
C ASP A 245 -9.35 -5.77 -9.89
N ALA A 246 -9.05 -5.33 -8.69
CA ALA A 246 -9.79 -5.69 -7.48
C ALA A 246 -9.89 -4.53 -6.50
N ILE A 247 -10.94 -4.54 -5.69
CA ILE A 247 -11.08 -3.70 -4.50
C ILE A 247 -11.17 -4.61 -3.29
N TRP A 248 -10.30 -4.40 -2.33
CA TRP A 248 -10.36 -5.07 -1.04
C TRP A 248 -10.90 -4.11 0.01
N ALA A 249 -12.14 -4.35 0.43
CA ALA A 249 -12.78 -3.54 1.45
C ALA A 249 -12.33 -4.00 2.85
N THR A 250 -12.00 -3.03 3.70
CA THR A 250 -11.67 -3.24 5.12
C THR A 250 -12.60 -2.41 6.01
N PRO A 251 -12.64 -2.64 7.32
CA PRO A 251 -13.34 -1.76 8.25
C PRO A 251 -12.95 -0.29 8.05
N ALA A 252 -13.87 0.61 8.37
CA ALA A 252 -13.62 2.04 8.30
C ALA A 252 -12.54 2.45 9.33
N THR A 253 -11.63 3.33 8.93
CA THR A 253 -10.74 4.01 9.88
C THR A 253 -11.55 4.98 10.74
N PRO A 254 -11.09 5.30 11.97
CA PRO A 254 -11.68 6.39 12.74
C PRO A 254 -11.71 7.67 11.93
N GLU A 255 -12.83 8.38 12.01
CA GLU A 255 -12.98 9.66 11.31
C GLU A 255 -11.98 10.69 11.86
N ARG A 256 -11.26 11.35 10.95
CA ARG A 256 -10.26 12.39 11.27
C ARG A 256 -10.48 13.57 10.35
N ASP A 257 -10.48 14.77 10.92
CA ASP A 257 -10.48 16.01 10.14
C ASP A 257 -9.03 16.38 9.78
N HIS A 258 -8.52 15.79 8.69
CA HIS A 258 -7.19 16.09 8.18
C HIS A 258 -6.96 17.57 7.88
N CYS A 259 -8.02 18.28 7.47
CA CYS A 259 -7.89 19.68 7.14
C CYS A 259 -7.74 20.54 8.39
N ALA A 260 -8.48 20.25 9.45
CA ALA A 260 -8.30 20.91 10.74
C ALA A 260 -6.92 20.62 11.34
N GLU A 261 -6.42 19.38 11.21
CA GLU A 261 -5.07 19.01 11.67
C GLU A 261 -3.96 19.75 10.89
N MET A 262 -4.12 19.89 9.55
CA MET A 262 -3.16 20.61 8.70
C MET A 262 -3.14 22.12 8.93
N ALA A 263 -4.26 22.71 9.32
CA ALA A 263 -4.39 24.14 9.58
C ALA A 263 -3.76 24.59 10.91
N GLN A 264 -3.36 23.65 11.79
CA GLN A 264 -2.73 23.98 13.07
C GLN A 264 -1.27 24.45 12.83
N PRO A 265 -0.84 25.56 13.44
CA PRO A 265 0.54 26.00 13.38
C PRO A 265 1.45 24.95 14.05
N ARG A 266 2.52 24.57 13.36
CA ARG A 266 3.57 23.67 13.86
C ARG A 266 4.64 24.43 14.62
#